data_efe56437f54970762323c5061c1924b9
#
_entry.id   efe56437f54970762323c5061c1924b9
#
_cell.length_a   1.000
_cell.length_b   1.000
_cell.length_c   1.000
_cell.angle_alpha   90.00
_cell.angle_beta   90.00
_cell.angle_gamma   90.00
#
_symmetry.space_group_name_H-M   'P 1'
#
loop_
_entity.id
_entity.type
_entity.pdbx_description
1 polymer ?
#
loop_
_entity_poly.entity_id
_entity_poly.type
_entity_poly.pdbx_seq_one_letter_code
_entity_poly.pdbx_strand_id
1 'polypeptide(L)'
;SDVYKRQNQEFVPPYGTGATLYLRPLLIGVGENIGVAPAPEYLFIIFCMPVGSYFKGELAPTNFIVSDYDRAAPNGTGAAKVGGNYAASLLPGYEAHERNFSDCIYLDPETHTKIEEVGSANFFGITAENEFVTPKSPSILPSITKYSLLYLADHALGLTPVEGDVYVDQLDRFVEAGACGTAAVISPIGGIQNGESFHVFYSETEVGPKTRALYDELTGIQFGERKAPAGWIFDVPLD
;
A
#
# COMPACT_ATOMS: atom_id res chain seq x y z
N SER A 1 -16.89 -16.48 -3.03
CA SER A 1 -15.41 -16.50 -3.03
C SER A 1 -14.84 -17.85 -2.62
N ASP A 2 -15.50 -18.58 -1.72
CA ASP A 2 -15.00 -19.86 -1.15
C ASP A 2 -15.01 -20.99 -2.18
N VAL A 3 -16.05 -21.08 -2.98
CA VAL A 3 -16.14 -22.05 -4.10
C VAL A 3 -14.99 -21.83 -5.07
N TYR A 4 -14.70 -20.57 -5.43
CA TYR A 4 -13.61 -20.23 -6.32
C TYR A 4 -12.24 -20.60 -5.75
N LYS A 5 -12.00 -20.34 -4.46
CA LYS A 5 -10.74 -20.69 -3.78
C LYS A 5 -10.54 -22.21 -3.74
N ARG A 6 -11.59 -22.99 -3.44
CA ARG A 6 -11.53 -24.46 -3.45
C ARG A 6 -11.23 -25.02 -4.83
N GLN A 7 -11.86 -24.50 -5.88
CA GLN A 7 -11.64 -24.93 -7.26
C GLN A 7 -10.21 -24.70 -7.75
N ASN A 8 -9.49 -23.77 -7.12
CA ASN A 8 -8.13 -23.37 -7.49
C ASN A 8 -7.08 -23.75 -6.42
N GLN A 9 -7.39 -24.66 -5.51
CA GLN A 9 -6.48 -25.05 -4.42
C GLN A 9 -5.15 -25.60 -4.92
N GLU A 10 -5.12 -26.24 -6.09
CA GLU A 10 -3.89 -26.77 -6.70
C GLU A 10 -2.87 -25.70 -7.09
N PHE A 11 -3.30 -24.44 -7.22
CA PHE A 11 -2.44 -23.29 -7.48
C PHE A 11 -1.91 -22.64 -6.19
N VAL A 12 -2.36 -23.06 -5.02
CA VAL A 12 -1.87 -22.53 -3.74
C VAL A 12 -0.43 -23.00 -3.53
N PRO A 13 0.55 -22.06 -3.40
CA PRO A 13 1.92 -22.44 -3.15
C PRO A 13 2.09 -23.19 -1.83
N PRO A 14 3.12 -24.07 -1.72
CA PRO A 14 3.39 -24.77 -0.47
C PRO A 14 3.68 -23.79 0.68
N TYR A 15 3.16 -24.13 1.87
CA TYR A 15 3.43 -23.37 3.08
C TYR A 15 4.94 -23.30 3.38
N GLY A 16 5.39 -22.18 3.95
CA GLY A 16 6.81 -21.97 4.29
C GLY A 16 7.70 -21.49 3.14
N THR A 17 7.15 -21.35 1.92
CA THR A 17 7.91 -20.83 0.77
C THR A 17 7.90 -19.29 0.68
N GLY A 18 7.08 -18.62 1.50
CA GLY A 18 6.83 -17.17 1.39
C GLY A 18 5.97 -16.76 0.18
N ALA A 19 5.59 -17.74 -0.66
CA ALA A 19 4.70 -17.51 -1.79
C ALA A 19 3.23 -17.61 -1.38
N THR A 20 2.35 -16.94 -2.10
CA THR A 20 0.91 -16.88 -1.84
C THR A 20 0.10 -17.03 -3.12
N LEU A 21 -1.19 -17.35 -3.00
CA LEU A 21 -2.12 -17.30 -4.11
C LEU A 21 -2.70 -15.89 -4.22
N TYR A 22 -2.32 -15.16 -5.27
CA TYR A 22 -2.85 -13.83 -5.56
C TYR A 22 -4.21 -13.95 -6.24
N LEU A 23 -5.21 -13.27 -5.69
CA LEU A 23 -6.55 -13.17 -6.26
C LEU A 23 -6.76 -11.78 -6.87
N ARG A 24 -7.10 -11.73 -8.15
CA ARG A 24 -7.36 -10.50 -8.90
C ARG A 24 -8.83 -10.40 -9.29
N PRO A 25 -9.67 -9.68 -8.54
CA PRO A 25 -10.98 -9.28 -9.04
C PRO A 25 -10.81 -8.14 -10.05
N LEU A 26 -11.54 -8.21 -11.16
CA LEU A 26 -11.54 -7.23 -12.22
C LEU A 26 -12.97 -6.99 -12.69
N LEU A 27 -13.39 -5.74 -12.78
CA LEU A 27 -14.66 -5.31 -13.37
C LEU A 27 -14.35 -4.42 -14.57
N ILE A 28 -14.82 -4.80 -15.75
CA ILE A 28 -14.64 -4.04 -16.97
C ILE A 28 -15.98 -3.78 -17.64
N GLY A 29 -16.12 -2.60 -18.25
CA GLY A 29 -17.23 -2.29 -19.15
C GLY A 29 -17.02 -2.96 -20.50
N VAL A 30 -18.07 -3.55 -21.04
CA VAL A 30 -18.10 -4.22 -22.36
C VAL A 30 -19.31 -3.77 -23.16
N GLY A 31 -19.40 -4.24 -24.42
CA GLY A 31 -20.45 -3.87 -25.33
C GLY A 31 -20.11 -2.68 -26.23
N GLU A 32 -21.00 -2.37 -27.14
CA GLU A 32 -20.78 -1.32 -28.14
C GLU A 32 -20.94 0.06 -27.51
N ASN A 33 -19.84 0.81 -27.43
CA ASN A 33 -19.82 2.19 -26.91
C ASN A 33 -18.66 2.98 -27.53
N ILE A 34 -18.99 4.07 -28.24
CA ILE A 34 -18.01 4.98 -28.83
C ILE A 34 -17.96 6.32 -28.04
N GLY A 35 -19.05 6.65 -27.36
CA GLY A 35 -19.19 7.90 -26.63
C GLY A 35 -18.65 7.83 -25.19
N VAL A 36 -18.61 9.00 -24.53
CA VAL A 36 -18.34 9.11 -23.10
C VAL A 36 -19.63 8.85 -22.32
N ALA A 37 -19.88 7.57 -22.05
CA ALA A 37 -21.06 7.10 -21.32
C ALA A 37 -20.73 5.83 -20.52
N PRO A 38 -21.52 5.47 -19.50
CA PRO A 38 -21.39 4.18 -18.87
C PRO A 38 -21.54 3.05 -19.90
N ALA A 39 -20.77 1.98 -19.71
CA ALA A 39 -20.87 0.81 -20.58
C ALA A 39 -22.27 0.16 -20.49
N PRO A 40 -22.81 -0.38 -21.59
CA PRO A 40 -24.11 -1.04 -21.56
C PRO A 40 -24.11 -2.33 -20.75
N GLU A 41 -22.96 -3.01 -20.65
CA GLU A 41 -22.78 -4.25 -19.93
C GLU A 41 -21.46 -4.23 -19.16
N TYR A 42 -21.35 -5.11 -18.17
CA TYR A 42 -20.15 -5.24 -17.36
C TYR A 42 -19.76 -6.72 -17.23
N LEU A 43 -18.46 -6.99 -17.32
CA LEU A 43 -17.88 -8.29 -17.06
C LEU A 43 -17.10 -8.26 -15.76
N PHE A 44 -17.50 -9.11 -14.79
CA PHE A 44 -16.75 -9.32 -13.56
C PHE A 44 -15.98 -10.63 -13.65
N ILE A 45 -14.65 -10.53 -13.47
CA ILE A 45 -13.73 -11.66 -13.54
C ILE A 45 -12.97 -11.75 -12.25
N ILE A 46 -12.75 -12.95 -11.72
CA ILE A 46 -11.72 -13.22 -10.70
C ILE A 46 -10.77 -14.24 -11.29
N PHE A 47 -9.49 -13.92 -11.33
CA PHE A 47 -8.45 -14.89 -11.67
C PHE A 47 -7.43 -14.96 -10.54
N CYS A 48 -6.71 -16.08 -10.47
CA CYS A 48 -5.68 -16.30 -9.47
C CYS A 48 -4.37 -16.72 -10.13
N MET A 49 -3.27 -16.45 -9.43
CA MET A 49 -1.94 -16.92 -9.81
C MET A 49 -1.06 -17.10 -8.57
N PRO A 50 -0.16 -18.08 -8.55
CA PRO A 50 0.85 -18.15 -7.53
C PRO A 50 1.84 -16.99 -7.71
N VAL A 51 2.17 -16.30 -6.61
CA VAL A 51 3.14 -15.21 -6.59
C VAL A 51 4.19 -15.50 -5.53
N GLY A 52 5.46 -15.21 -5.83
CA GLY A 52 6.55 -15.30 -4.88
C GLY A 52 6.52 -14.17 -3.85
N SER A 53 7.49 -14.19 -2.94
CA SER A 53 7.70 -13.07 -2.02
C SER A 53 7.88 -11.76 -2.79
N TYR A 54 7.26 -10.69 -2.33
CA TYR A 54 7.38 -9.36 -2.94
C TYR A 54 8.84 -8.86 -2.92
N PHE A 55 9.52 -9.08 -1.80
CA PHE A 55 10.95 -8.77 -1.69
C PHE A 55 11.79 -9.95 -2.16
N LYS A 56 12.77 -9.68 -3.05
CA LYS A 56 13.76 -10.67 -3.53
C LYS A 56 14.89 -10.95 -2.52
N GLY A 57 14.70 -10.59 -1.25
CA GLY A 57 15.68 -10.71 -0.17
C GLY A 57 15.04 -10.35 1.15
N GLU A 58 15.84 -9.85 2.08
CA GLU A 58 15.34 -9.32 3.34
C GLU A 58 14.58 -8.00 3.12
N LEU A 59 13.64 -7.70 4.05
CA LEU A 59 12.97 -6.41 4.10
C LEU A 59 14.00 -5.31 4.30
N ALA A 60 14.12 -4.41 3.32
CA ALA A 60 15.06 -3.30 3.34
C ALA A 60 14.35 -1.98 3.00
N PRO A 61 14.83 -0.84 3.55
CA PRO A 61 14.27 0.47 3.21
C PRO A 61 14.64 0.85 1.78
N THR A 62 13.77 1.65 1.16
CA THR A 62 13.98 2.22 -0.17
C THR A 62 13.67 3.71 -0.14
N ASN A 63 14.20 4.45 -1.13
CA ASN A 63 14.06 5.89 -1.20
C ASN A 63 13.00 6.28 -2.23
N PHE A 64 12.30 7.37 -1.95
CA PHE A 64 11.21 7.90 -2.77
C PHE A 64 11.44 9.36 -3.11
N ILE A 65 10.75 9.85 -4.14
CA ILE A 65 10.83 11.24 -4.56
C ILE A 65 9.43 11.85 -4.62
N VAL A 66 9.29 13.08 -4.17
CA VAL A 66 8.03 13.84 -4.33
C VAL A 66 7.82 14.13 -5.81
N SER A 67 6.64 13.79 -6.31
CA SER A 67 6.25 14.00 -7.71
C SER A 67 5.71 15.40 -7.91
N ASP A 68 6.03 15.99 -9.07
CA ASP A 68 5.39 17.21 -9.57
C ASP A 68 4.04 16.91 -10.27
N TYR A 69 3.70 15.63 -10.48
CA TYR A 69 2.47 15.21 -11.13
C TYR A 69 1.41 14.83 -10.09
N ASP A 70 0.15 15.11 -10.43
CA ASP A 70 -1.00 14.67 -9.66
C ASP A 70 -1.33 13.20 -9.97
N ARG A 71 -1.61 12.41 -8.93
CA ARG A 71 -2.10 11.04 -9.09
C ARG A 71 -3.59 11.00 -9.47
N ALA A 72 -4.37 11.93 -8.92
CA ALA A 72 -5.81 12.02 -9.13
C ALA A 72 -6.27 13.48 -8.98
N ALA A 73 -7.35 13.84 -9.66
CA ALA A 73 -7.95 15.15 -9.50
C ALA A 73 -8.57 15.35 -8.11
N PRO A 74 -8.65 16.60 -7.60
CA PRO A 74 -9.41 16.90 -6.38
C PRO A 74 -10.86 16.45 -6.57
N ASN A 75 -11.44 15.79 -5.56
CA ASN A 75 -12.80 15.23 -5.64
C ASN A 75 -13.05 14.32 -6.86
N GLY A 76 -12.00 13.73 -7.41
CA GLY A 76 -12.03 12.84 -8.56
C GLY A 76 -12.18 11.37 -8.16
N THR A 77 -11.43 10.50 -8.86
CA THR A 77 -11.52 9.04 -8.69
C THR A 77 -10.44 8.46 -7.79
N GLY A 78 -9.70 9.29 -7.03
CA GLY A 78 -8.55 8.83 -6.22
C GLY A 78 -8.89 7.73 -5.21
N ALA A 79 -10.07 7.80 -4.59
CA ALA A 79 -10.53 6.77 -3.65
C ALA A 79 -11.05 5.50 -4.34
N ALA A 80 -11.16 5.47 -5.66
CA ALA A 80 -11.62 4.30 -6.42
C ALA A 80 -10.44 3.56 -7.05
N LYS A 81 -10.53 2.21 -7.07
CA LYS A 81 -9.50 1.38 -7.70
C LYS A 81 -9.75 1.27 -9.21
N VAL A 82 -9.45 2.36 -9.93
CA VAL A 82 -9.70 2.50 -11.37
C VAL A 82 -8.40 2.69 -12.15
N GLY A 83 -8.35 2.16 -13.37
CA GLY A 83 -7.15 2.16 -14.22
C GLY A 83 -6.59 3.55 -14.52
N GLY A 84 -7.44 4.58 -14.60
CA GLY A 84 -7.00 5.95 -14.84
C GLY A 84 -6.02 6.50 -13.79
N ASN A 85 -6.25 6.21 -12.51
CA ASN A 85 -5.33 6.63 -11.43
C ASN A 85 -3.94 5.97 -11.57
N TYR A 86 -3.91 4.72 -12.04
CA TYR A 86 -2.64 3.99 -12.24
C TYR A 86 -1.95 4.42 -13.53
N ALA A 87 -2.70 4.71 -14.58
CA ALA A 87 -2.12 5.23 -15.82
C ALA A 87 -1.40 6.56 -15.61
N ALA A 88 -1.95 7.45 -14.79
CA ALA A 88 -1.33 8.72 -14.42
C ALA A 88 0.00 8.56 -13.68
N SER A 89 0.22 7.47 -12.98
CA SER A 89 1.43 7.22 -12.21
C SER A 89 2.55 6.54 -13.00
N LEU A 90 2.33 6.11 -14.26
CA LEU A 90 3.35 5.38 -15.04
C LEU A 90 4.54 6.26 -15.40
N LEU A 91 4.32 7.46 -15.90
CA LEU A 91 5.40 8.38 -16.28
C LEU A 91 6.20 8.85 -15.05
N PRO A 92 5.57 9.37 -13.98
CA PRO A 92 6.30 9.74 -12.77
C PRO A 92 7.11 8.60 -12.17
N GLY A 93 6.55 7.38 -12.11
CA GLY A 93 7.26 6.21 -11.62
C GLY A 93 8.47 5.85 -12.47
N TYR A 94 8.36 5.94 -13.79
CA TYR A 94 9.49 5.75 -14.70
C TYR A 94 10.60 6.79 -14.44
N GLU A 95 10.25 8.08 -14.35
CA GLU A 95 11.20 9.16 -14.08
C GLU A 95 11.87 9.02 -12.70
N ALA A 96 11.12 8.55 -11.68
CA ALA A 96 11.68 8.23 -10.37
C ALA A 96 12.74 7.11 -10.46
N HIS A 97 12.45 6.03 -11.18
CA HIS A 97 13.37 4.91 -11.38
C HIS A 97 14.64 5.34 -12.12
N GLU A 98 14.56 6.18 -13.16
CA GLU A 98 15.74 6.72 -13.86
C GLU A 98 16.65 7.53 -12.92
N ARG A 99 16.10 8.07 -11.84
CA ARG A 99 16.81 8.81 -10.79
C ARG A 99 17.19 7.94 -9.58
N ASN A 100 17.06 6.61 -9.67
CA ASN A 100 17.33 5.62 -8.63
C ASN A 100 16.43 5.74 -7.38
N PHE A 101 15.21 6.22 -7.52
CA PHE A 101 14.16 6.13 -6.51
C PHE A 101 13.24 4.96 -6.79
N SER A 102 12.63 4.39 -5.74
CA SER A 102 11.73 3.24 -5.88
C SER A 102 10.39 3.59 -6.47
N ASP A 103 9.87 4.78 -6.19
CA ASP A 103 8.60 5.31 -6.71
C ASP A 103 8.41 6.77 -6.22
N CYS A 104 7.23 7.34 -6.48
CA CYS A 104 6.88 8.71 -6.13
C CYS A 104 6.06 8.82 -4.84
N ILE A 105 6.25 9.93 -4.12
CA ILE A 105 5.29 10.45 -3.15
C ILE A 105 4.35 11.41 -3.89
N TYR A 106 3.05 11.16 -3.81
CA TYR A 106 2.03 12.03 -4.39
C TYR A 106 1.44 12.95 -3.33
N LEU A 107 1.36 14.23 -3.67
CA LEU A 107 0.75 15.23 -2.81
C LEU A 107 -0.72 15.46 -3.18
N ASP A 108 -1.44 16.13 -2.30
CA ASP A 108 -2.81 16.55 -2.55
C ASP A 108 -2.86 17.50 -3.77
N PRO A 109 -3.76 17.28 -4.73
CA PRO A 109 -3.75 18.02 -5.99
C PRO A 109 -4.33 19.44 -5.88
N GLU A 110 -4.82 19.85 -4.69
CA GLU A 110 -5.36 21.17 -4.47
C GLU A 110 -4.29 22.15 -3.96
N THR A 111 -3.43 21.72 -3.03
CA THR A 111 -2.44 22.59 -2.39
C THR A 111 -1.00 22.16 -2.59
N HIS A 112 -0.75 20.92 -3.01
CA HIS A 112 0.57 20.30 -3.13
C HIS A 112 1.41 20.40 -1.86
N THR A 113 0.75 20.33 -0.70
CA THR A 113 1.43 20.43 0.60
C THR A 113 1.30 19.18 1.46
N LYS A 114 0.31 18.33 1.18
CA LYS A 114 -0.01 17.16 2.01
C LYS A 114 0.29 15.89 1.24
N ILE A 115 0.95 14.94 1.91
CA ILE A 115 1.15 13.60 1.36
C ILE A 115 -0.18 12.87 1.32
N GLU A 116 -0.51 12.27 0.17
CA GLU A 116 -1.65 11.39 0.01
C GLU A 116 -1.23 9.92 -0.12
N GLU A 117 -0.43 9.58 -1.12
CA GLU A 117 -0.04 8.20 -1.39
C GLU A 117 1.43 8.06 -1.82
N VAL A 118 1.94 6.85 -1.76
CA VAL A 118 3.30 6.46 -2.17
C VAL A 118 3.17 5.46 -3.31
N GLY A 119 3.42 5.88 -4.55
CA GLY A 119 3.19 5.04 -5.71
C GLY A 119 1.75 4.52 -5.74
N SER A 120 1.61 3.20 -5.58
CA SER A 120 0.32 2.51 -5.50
C SER A 120 -0.04 2.04 -4.08
N ALA A 121 0.59 2.61 -3.06
CA ALA A 121 0.47 2.23 -1.64
C ALA A 121 0.11 3.44 -0.76
N ASN A 122 -0.33 3.19 0.45
CA ASN A 122 -0.62 4.25 1.43
C ASN A 122 0.63 4.60 2.24
N PHE A 123 0.81 5.87 2.55
CA PHE A 123 1.87 6.37 3.42
C PHE A 123 1.54 6.16 4.90
N PHE A 124 2.56 5.90 5.72
CA PHE A 124 2.52 6.11 7.16
C PHE A 124 3.87 6.62 7.67
N GLY A 125 3.83 7.33 8.79
CA GLY A 125 5.00 7.75 9.56
C GLY A 125 4.83 7.42 11.03
N ILE A 126 5.92 7.19 11.75
CA ILE A 126 5.93 6.96 13.21
C ILE A 126 6.70 8.08 13.87
N THR A 127 6.10 8.75 14.85
CA THR A 127 6.72 9.85 15.58
C THR A 127 7.54 9.37 16.78
N ALA A 128 8.37 10.26 17.32
CA ALA A 128 9.12 9.99 18.57
C ALA A 128 8.19 9.77 19.77
N GLU A 129 7.00 10.37 19.75
CA GLU A 129 5.95 10.26 20.76
C GLU A 129 5.13 8.99 20.66
N ASN A 130 5.53 8.04 19.80
CA ASN A 130 4.82 6.78 19.53
C ASN A 130 3.45 6.95 18.87
N GLU A 131 3.30 7.91 17.99
CA GLU A 131 2.12 8.00 17.12
C GLU A 131 2.40 7.24 15.81
N PHE A 132 1.42 6.44 15.36
CA PHE A 132 1.35 5.90 14.01
C PHE A 132 0.43 6.78 13.17
N VAL A 133 1.00 7.62 12.32
CA VAL A 133 0.28 8.66 11.58
C VAL A 133 0.15 8.25 10.12
N THR A 134 -1.07 8.34 9.57
CA THR A 134 -1.33 8.07 8.15
C THR A 134 -2.27 9.13 7.56
N PRO A 135 -2.08 9.51 6.28
CA PRO A 135 -2.94 10.48 5.63
C PRO A 135 -4.40 10.05 5.57
N LYS A 136 -5.29 11.03 5.69
CA LYS A 136 -6.73 10.88 5.49
C LYS A 136 -7.22 11.94 4.51
N SER A 137 -7.73 11.51 3.36
CA SER A 137 -8.26 12.36 2.30
C SER A 137 -9.35 11.61 1.52
N PRO A 138 -10.33 12.30 0.93
CA PRO A 138 -11.31 11.68 0.04
C PRO A 138 -10.70 11.17 -1.26
N SER A 139 -9.45 11.52 -1.59
CA SER A 139 -8.73 11.08 -2.79
C SER A 139 -7.84 9.86 -2.56
N ILE A 140 -7.67 9.41 -1.31
CA ILE A 140 -6.85 8.25 -0.96
C ILE A 140 -7.67 6.95 -1.09
N LEU A 141 -7.08 5.92 -1.70
CA LEU A 141 -7.71 4.61 -1.77
C LEU A 141 -7.82 3.99 -0.36
N PRO A 142 -9.03 3.64 0.11
CA PRO A 142 -9.19 2.90 1.36
C PRO A 142 -8.46 1.56 1.28
N SER A 143 -7.55 1.32 2.23
CA SER A 143 -6.67 0.16 2.23
C SER A 143 -6.94 -0.73 3.44
N ILE A 144 -7.24 -2.01 3.20
CA ILE A 144 -7.37 -3.00 4.28
C ILE A 144 -6.05 -3.12 5.05
N THR A 145 -4.91 -3.11 4.35
CA THR A 145 -3.59 -3.14 5.00
C THR A 145 -3.40 -1.94 5.93
N LYS A 146 -3.73 -0.72 5.47
CA LYS A 146 -3.66 0.48 6.32
C LYS A 146 -4.52 0.32 7.58
N TYR A 147 -5.76 -0.11 7.45
CA TYR A 147 -6.64 -0.31 8.61
C TYR A 147 -6.14 -1.42 9.53
N SER A 148 -5.57 -2.49 8.99
CA SER A 148 -4.93 -3.54 9.79
C SER A 148 -3.75 -2.99 10.59
N LEU A 149 -2.90 -2.15 9.97
CA LEU A 149 -1.76 -1.54 10.64
C LEU A 149 -2.18 -0.52 11.71
N LEU A 150 -3.23 0.29 11.49
CA LEU A 150 -3.80 1.16 12.51
C LEU A 150 -4.26 0.36 13.74
N TYR A 151 -4.94 -0.77 13.51
CA TYR A 151 -5.36 -1.65 14.59
C TYR A 151 -4.17 -2.26 15.35
N LEU A 152 -3.18 -2.80 14.62
CA LEU A 152 -2.02 -3.44 15.21
C LEU A 152 -1.07 -2.44 15.91
N ALA A 153 -0.98 -1.22 15.38
CA ALA A 153 -0.26 -0.13 16.03
C ALA A 153 -0.73 0.09 17.46
N ASP A 154 -2.05 0.18 17.66
CA ASP A 154 -2.65 0.34 18.99
C ASP A 154 -2.57 -0.96 19.82
N HIS A 155 -3.16 -2.04 19.32
CA HIS A 155 -3.43 -3.24 20.10
C HIS A 155 -2.22 -4.15 20.33
N ALA A 156 -1.23 -4.13 19.42
CA ALA A 156 -0.06 -4.99 19.51
C ALA A 156 1.21 -4.23 19.92
N LEU A 157 1.37 -2.98 19.49
CA LEU A 157 2.59 -2.22 19.71
C LEU A 157 2.45 -1.04 20.69
N GLY A 158 1.24 -0.70 21.13
CA GLY A 158 0.97 0.42 22.03
C GLY A 158 1.31 1.79 21.42
N LEU A 159 1.24 1.90 20.08
CA LEU A 159 1.34 3.16 19.37
C LEU A 159 -0.03 3.83 19.32
N THR A 160 -0.08 5.15 19.31
CA THR A 160 -1.31 5.90 19.13
C THR A 160 -1.64 6.05 17.65
N PRO A 161 -2.72 5.45 17.12
CA PRO A 161 -3.09 5.60 15.71
C PRO A 161 -3.70 6.98 15.44
N VAL A 162 -3.21 7.66 14.41
CA VAL A 162 -3.67 8.97 13.99
C VAL A 162 -3.94 8.98 12.49
N GLU A 163 -5.16 9.31 12.08
CA GLU A 163 -5.49 9.61 10.70
C GLU A 163 -5.72 11.11 10.53
N GLY A 164 -4.96 11.76 9.64
CA GLY A 164 -5.05 13.21 9.45
C GLY A 164 -4.16 13.74 8.35
N ASP A 165 -3.95 15.04 8.33
CA ASP A 165 -3.06 15.69 7.36
C ASP A 165 -1.59 15.36 7.68
N VAL A 166 -0.83 15.01 6.65
CA VAL A 166 0.62 14.79 6.72
C VAL A 166 1.30 15.77 5.76
N TYR A 167 1.92 16.79 6.29
CA TYR A 167 2.55 17.83 5.50
C TYR A 167 3.96 17.43 5.05
N VAL A 168 4.28 17.66 3.78
CA VAL A 168 5.56 17.30 3.19
C VAL A 168 6.74 18.13 3.71
N ASP A 169 6.46 19.31 4.26
CA ASP A 169 7.44 20.17 4.92
C ASP A 169 7.64 19.85 6.41
N GLN A 170 6.94 18.84 6.95
CA GLN A 170 7.02 18.41 8.35
C GLN A 170 7.46 16.93 8.47
N LEU A 171 8.28 16.45 7.54
CA LEU A 171 8.80 15.07 7.57
C LEU A 171 9.72 14.79 8.76
N ASP A 172 10.35 15.82 9.31
CA ASP A 172 11.24 15.77 10.47
C ASP A 172 10.54 15.31 11.77
N ARG A 173 9.21 15.37 11.84
CA ARG A 173 8.44 14.81 12.96
C ARG A 173 8.46 13.28 13.02
N PHE A 174 8.82 12.60 11.93
CA PHE A 174 8.79 11.15 11.85
C PHE A 174 10.20 10.56 12.04
N VAL A 175 10.30 9.61 12.94
CA VAL A 175 11.52 8.83 13.18
C VAL A 175 11.59 7.57 12.32
N GLU A 176 10.44 7.08 11.85
CA GLU A 176 10.33 5.99 10.89
C GLU A 176 9.21 6.31 9.90
N ALA A 177 9.31 5.80 8.68
CA ALA A 177 8.24 5.91 7.69
C ALA A 177 8.14 4.65 6.84
N GLY A 178 6.97 4.46 6.23
CA GLY A 178 6.72 3.34 5.33
C GLY A 178 5.54 3.55 4.40
N ALA A 179 5.52 2.76 3.35
CA ALA A 179 4.38 2.57 2.48
C ALA A 179 3.72 1.22 2.79
N CYS A 180 2.39 1.13 2.72
CA CYS A 180 1.69 -0.11 2.99
C CYS A 180 0.63 -0.43 1.93
N GLY A 181 0.49 -1.71 1.61
CA GLY A 181 -0.46 -2.20 0.62
C GLY A 181 -0.50 -3.72 0.55
N THR A 182 -1.42 -4.25 -0.24
CA THR A 182 -1.65 -5.71 -0.32
C THR A 182 -0.42 -6.50 -0.79
N ALA A 183 0.33 -5.99 -1.75
CA ALA A 183 1.42 -6.75 -2.36
C ALA A 183 2.67 -6.83 -1.47
N ALA A 184 3.12 -5.68 -0.95
CA ALA A 184 4.36 -5.59 -0.16
C ALA A 184 4.12 -5.72 1.34
N VAL A 185 2.87 -5.66 1.81
CA VAL A 185 2.48 -5.49 3.21
C VAL A 185 2.99 -4.14 3.73
N ILE A 186 4.29 -4.02 3.99
CA ILE A 186 5.00 -2.78 4.28
C ILE A 186 6.26 -2.70 3.41
N SER A 187 6.48 -1.55 2.80
CA SER A 187 7.76 -1.14 2.22
C SER A 187 8.35 -0.03 3.08
N PRO A 188 9.41 -0.28 3.85
CA PRO A 188 10.03 0.75 4.68
C PRO A 188 10.61 1.88 3.81
N ILE A 189 10.45 3.12 4.25
CA ILE A 189 11.00 4.30 3.58
C ILE A 189 12.28 4.71 4.30
N GLY A 190 13.42 4.67 3.59
CA GLY A 190 14.71 5.16 4.07
C GLY A 190 14.77 6.68 4.02
N GLY A 191 14.40 7.25 2.88
CA GLY A 191 14.38 8.70 2.70
C GLY A 191 13.42 9.15 1.61
N ILE A 192 13.09 10.45 1.67
CA ILE A 192 12.25 11.14 0.69
C ILE A 192 12.99 12.36 0.15
N GLN A 193 13.11 12.46 -1.17
CA GLN A 193 13.58 13.64 -1.89
C GLN A 193 12.41 14.59 -2.14
N ASN A 194 12.52 15.82 -1.66
CA ASN A 194 11.58 16.90 -1.95
C ASN A 194 12.33 18.11 -2.51
N GLY A 195 12.21 18.38 -3.80
CA GLY A 195 13.03 19.36 -4.48
C GLY A 195 14.53 19.06 -4.34
N GLU A 196 15.29 19.98 -3.73
CA GLU A 196 16.72 19.81 -3.44
C GLU A 196 17.00 19.16 -2.08
N SER A 197 15.98 19.02 -1.22
CA SER A 197 16.12 18.49 0.14
C SER A 197 15.88 16.97 0.16
N PHE A 198 16.79 16.24 0.80
CA PHE A 198 16.63 14.82 1.05
C PHE A 198 16.47 14.57 2.56
N HIS A 199 15.34 14.04 2.95
CA HIS A 199 15.04 13.71 4.33
C HIS A 199 15.20 12.21 4.57
N VAL A 200 16.08 11.85 5.52
CA VAL A 200 16.29 10.46 5.97
C VAL A 200 15.51 10.26 7.27
N PHE A 201 14.78 9.16 7.38
CA PHE A 201 14.06 8.78 8.60
C PHE A 201 14.98 8.01 9.56
N TYR A 202 14.71 6.73 9.79
CA TYR A 202 15.54 5.90 10.69
C TYR A 202 16.93 5.62 10.07
N SER A 203 16.95 5.05 8.87
CA SER A 203 18.17 4.70 8.13
C SER A 203 17.85 4.42 6.67
N GLU A 204 18.82 4.66 5.78
CA GLU A 204 18.72 4.26 4.36
C GLU A 204 19.01 2.77 4.14
N THR A 205 19.58 2.07 5.13
CA THR A 205 20.02 0.67 4.99
C THR A 205 19.39 -0.27 6.02
N GLU A 206 18.85 0.26 7.12
CA GLU A 206 18.26 -0.52 8.20
C GLU A 206 16.78 -0.18 8.38
N VAL A 207 15.96 -1.20 8.59
CA VAL A 207 14.52 -1.03 8.85
C VAL A 207 14.32 -0.55 10.28
N GLY A 208 13.52 0.49 10.47
CA GLY A 208 13.15 0.98 11.78
C GLY A 208 12.46 -0.10 12.62
N PRO A 209 12.73 -0.17 13.93
CA PRO A 209 12.29 -1.27 14.78
C PRO A 209 10.77 -1.39 14.90
N LYS A 210 10.03 -0.28 14.90
CA LYS A 210 8.56 -0.30 14.96
C LYS A 210 7.95 -0.71 13.63
N THR A 211 8.52 -0.25 12.51
CA THR A 211 8.15 -0.66 11.15
C THR A 211 8.38 -2.16 10.97
N ARG A 212 9.52 -2.68 11.44
CA ARG A 212 9.82 -4.12 11.44
C ARG A 212 8.80 -4.90 12.28
N ALA A 213 8.51 -4.43 13.48
CA ALA A 213 7.56 -5.08 14.37
C ALA A 213 6.13 -5.13 13.78
N LEU A 214 5.67 -4.06 13.13
CA LEU A 214 4.38 -4.03 12.42
C LEU A 214 4.36 -5.03 11.25
N TYR A 215 5.43 -5.09 10.48
CA TYR A 215 5.57 -6.05 9.39
C TYR A 215 5.51 -7.49 9.88
N ASP A 216 6.30 -7.83 10.90
CA ASP A 216 6.38 -9.17 11.48
C ASP A 216 5.06 -9.58 12.14
N GLU A 217 4.33 -8.61 12.75
CA GLU A 217 3.02 -8.87 13.35
C GLU A 217 1.98 -9.21 12.28
N LEU A 218 1.86 -8.37 11.25
CA LEU A 218 0.85 -8.55 10.22
C LEU A 218 1.13 -9.78 9.35
N THR A 219 2.38 -10.01 8.94
CA THR A 219 2.77 -11.21 8.18
C THR A 219 2.61 -12.48 8.99
N GLY A 220 3.00 -12.47 10.28
CA GLY A 220 2.78 -13.60 11.18
C GLY A 220 1.31 -13.98 11.33
N ILE A 221 0.40 -12.99 11.37
CA ILE A 221 -1.05 -13.24 11.33
C ILE A 221 -1.47 -13.85 9.98
N GLN A 222 -1.01 -13.28 8.87
CA GLN A 222 -1.37 -13.74 7.53
C GLN A 222 -0.93 -15.18 7.25
N PHE A 223 0.22 -15.60 7.79
CA PHE A 223 0.76 -16.96 7.66
C PHE A 223 0.33 -17.90 8.79
N GLY A 224 -0.51 -17.45 9.73
CA GLY A 224 -1.01 -18.29 10.83
C GLY A 224 0.02 -18.56 11.94
N GLU A 225 1.12 -17.83 11.96
CA GLU A 225 2.19 -17.92 12.97
C GLU A 225 1.86 -17.13 14.23
N ARG A 226 0.92 -16.18 14.13
CA ARG A 226 0.43 -15.34 15.21
C ARG A 226 -1.09 -15.38 15.29
N LYS A 227 -1.61 -15.18 16.49
CA LYS A 227 -3.07 -15.17 16.73
C LYS A 227 -3.70 -13.96 16.05
N ALA A 228 -4.63 -14.21 15.14
CA ALA A 228 -5.39 -13.18 14.47
C ALA A 228 -6.48 -12.57 15.36
N PRO A 229 -6.80 -11.29 15.22
CA PRO A 229 -8.04 -10.72 15.72
C PRO A 229 -9.27 -11.44 15.15
N ALA A 230 -10.38 -11.41 15.89
CA ALA A 230 -11.59 -12.11 15.48
C ALA A 230 -12.09 -11.63 14.10
N GLY A 231 -12.35 -12.58 13.19
CA GLY A 231 -12.86 -12.30 11.84
C GLY A 231 -11.81 -11.90 10.81
N TRP A 232 -10.50 -11.87 11.15
CA TRP A 232 -9.46 -11.55 10.17
C TRP A 232 -9.05 -12.75 9.32
N ILE A 233 -9.15 -13.94 9.87
CA ILE A 233 -8.83 -15.18 9.15
C ILE A 233 -10.13 -15.90 8.82
N PHE A 234 -10.20 -16.39 7.61
CA PHE A 234 -11.29 -17.23 7.12
C PHE A 234 -10.70 -18.54 6.59
N ASP A 235 -11.04 -19.63 7.27
CA ASP A 235 -10.66 -20.96 6.83
C ASP A 235 -11.52 -21.38 5.63
N VAL A 236 -10.86 -21.76 4.55
CA VAL A 236 -11.55 -22.26 3.34
C VAL A 236 -11.72 -23.76 3.51
N PRO A 237 -12.98 -24.29 3.68
CA PRO A 237 -13.20 -25.72 3.77
C PRO A 237 -12.82 -26.39 2.45
N LEU A 238 -12.13 -27.53 2.49
CA LEU A 238 -11.59 -28.25 1.32
C LEU A 238 -12.44 -29.43 0.88
N ASP A 239 -13.48 -29.75 1.59
CA ASP A 239 -14.47 -30.84 1.34
C ASP A 239 -15.68 -30.40 0.50
#